data_fc39eaee1571b85af9985f1fc494c936
#
_entry.id   fc39eaee1571b85af9985f1fc494c936
#
_cell.length_a   1.000
_cell.length_b   1.000
_cell.length_c   1.000
_cell.angle_alpha   90.00
_cell.angle_beta   90.00
_cell.angle_gamma   90.00
#
_symmetry.space_group_name_H-M   'P 1'
#
loop_
_entity.id
_entity.type
_entity.pdbx_description
1 polymer ?
#
loop_
_entity_poly.entity_id
_entity_poly.type
_entity_poly.pdbx_seq_one_letter_code
_entity_poly.pdbx_strand_id
1 'polypeptide(L)'
;MKIFYLNRTEDESGVSGTGRVAQGFIFDNGKVAVTWLSEHPSVTVYDSIGEVHAIHGHGGKTEVVMEPDYRKAFGELKSFIDNFDLSEIVKTKIPLLMQVQNMMMLKI
;
A
#
# COMPACT_ATOMS: atom_id res chain seq x y z
N MET A 1 -3.34 1.55 -11.26
CA MET A 1 -2.38 0.51 -10.81
C MET A 1 -2.30 0.51 -9.30
N LYS A 2 -2.40 -0.65 -8.67
CA LYS A 2 -2.39 -0.80 -7.21
C LYS A 2 -1.33 -1.78 -6.78
N ILE A 3 -0.71 -1.51 -5.62
CA ILE A 3 0.29 -2.38 -5.02
C ILE A 3 -0.35 -3.11 -3.85
N PHE A 4 -0.04 -4.39 -3.69
CA PHE A 4 -0.49 -5.19 -2.56
C PHE A 4 0.62 -6.14 -2.12
N TYR A 5 0.42 -6.78 -0.98
CA TYR A 5 1.25 -7.89 -0.55
C TYR A 5 0.39 -9.01 0.03
N LEU A 6 0.96 -10.19 0.07
CA LEU A 6 0.34 -11.34 0.72
C LEU A 6 0.94 -11.45 2.12
N ASN A 7 0.08 -11.43 3.13
CA ASN A 7 0.44 -11.61 4.52
C ASN A 7 -0.05 -12.98 4.99
N ARG A 8 0.89 -13.85 5.31
CA ARG A 8 0.57 -15.19 5.79
C ARG A 8 0.52 -15.18 7.31
N THR A 9 -0.65 -15.50 7.84
CA THR A 9 -0.88 -15.53 9.30
C THR A 9 -0.51 -16.88 9.91
N GLU A 10 -0.57 -17.95 9.10
CA GLU A 10 -0.25 -19.31 9.52
C GLU A 10 0.46 -20.04 8.38
N ASP A 11 1.63 -20.65 8.66
CA ASP A 11 2.40 -21.40 7.67
C ASP A 11 2.00 -22.88 7.69
N GLU A 12 1.18 -23.30 6.73
CA GLU A 12 0.75 -24.68 6.61
C GLU A 12 1.88 -25.64 6.21
N SER A 13 2.83 -25.16 5.41
CA SER A 13 3.90 -25.99 4.87
C SER A 13 5.12 -26.08 5.77
N GLY A 14 5.29 -25.15 6.71
CA GLY A 14 6.51 -24.99 7.51
C GLY A 14 7.73 -24.53 6.71
N VAL A 15 7.54 -24.15 5.44
CA VAL A 15 8.63 -23.81 4.52
C VAL A 15 8.73 -22.32 4.25
N SER A 16 7.58 -21.66 4.03
CA SER A 16 7.54 -20.25 3.59
C SER A 16 7.53 -19.24 4.73
N GLY A 17 7.26 -19.68 5.97
CA GLY A 17 7.14 -18.81 7.12
C GLY A 17 5.84 -18.01 7.16
N THR A 18 5.75 -17.07 8.10
CA THR A 18 4.63 -16.16 8.29
C THR A 18 5.03 -14.73 7.95
N GLY A 19 4.06 -13.81 7.93
CA GLY A 19 4.28 -12.42 7.60
C GLY A 19 4.16 -12.14 6.10
N ARG A 20 4.87 -11.14 5.62
CA ARG A 20 4.84 -10.75 4.21
C ARG A 20 5.64 -11.76 3.37
N VAL A 21 4.95 -12.56 2.57
CA VAL A 21 5.54 -13.64 1.77
C VAL A 21 5.61 -13.33 0.28
N ALA A 22 4.84 -12.37 -0.20
CA ALA A 22 4.82 -11.98 -1.62
C ALA A 22 4.39 -10.52 -1.76
N GLN A 23 4.73 -9.95 -2.91
CA GLN A 23 4.36 -8.60 -3.30
C GLN A 23 3.78 -8.64 -4.71
N GLY A 24 2.80 -7.80 -5.00
CA GLY A 24 2.15 -7.80 -6.30
C GLY A 24 1.64 -6.45 -6.76
N PHE A 25 1.28 -6.42 -8.04
CA PHE A 25 0.63 -5.28 -8.70
C PHE A 25 -0.68 -5.71 -9.30
N ILE A 26 -1.68 -4.85 -9.19
CA ILE A 26 -2.91 -4.93 -9.99
C ILE A 26 -2.80 -3.87 -11.08
N PHE A 27 -2.73 -4.30 -12.34
CA PHE A 27 -2.71 -3.42 -13.50
C PHE A 27 -4.08 -2.79 -13.74
N ASP A 28 -4.13 -1.70 -14.50
CA ASP A 28 -5.39 -0.99 -14.76
C ASP A 28 -6.42 -1.85 -15.50
N ASN A 29 -5.97 -2.85 -16.26
CA ASN A 29 -6.85 -3.80 -16.93
C ASN A 29 -7.32 -4.97 -16.05
N GLY A 30 -6.95 -4.97 -14.77
CA GLY A 30 -7.32 -6.01 -13.81
C GLY A 30 -6.37 -7.21 -13.74
N LYS A 31 -5.41 -7.33 -14.64
CA LYS A 31 -4.37 -8.37 -14.57
C LYS A 31 -3.49 -8.13 -13.34
N VAL A 32 -2.92 -9.21 -12.81
CA VAL A 32 -2.13 -9.18 -11.57
C VAL A 32 -0.79 -9.87 -11.78
N ALA A 33 0.28 -9.27 -11.29
CA ALA A 33 1.60 -9.89 -11.24
C ALA A 33 2.04 -10.02 -9.78
N VAL A 34 2.55 -11.19 -9.39
CA VAL A 34 3.00 -11.48 -8.03
C VAL A 34 4.42 -12.00 -8.06
N THR A 35 5.29 -11.46 -7.21
CA THR A 35 6.64 -12.00 -6.96
C THR A 35 6.76 -12.48 -5.53
N TRP A 36 7.38 -13.63 -5.35
CA TRP A 36 7.58 -14.23 -4.03
C TRP A 36 8.84 -13.68 -3.37
N LEU A 37 8.76 -13.37 -2.08
CA LEU A 37 9.88 -12.85 -1.29
C LEU A 37 10.66 -14.03 -0.68
N SER A 38 11.32 -14.79 -1.54
CA SER A 38 12.06 -16.00 -1.18
C SER A 38 13.45 -16.00 -1.82
N GLU A 39 14.29 -17.00 -1.50
CA GLU A 39 15.64 -17.16 -2.09
C GLU A 39 15.60 -17.26 -3.61
N HIS A 40 14.56 -17.89 -4.15
CA HIS A 40 14.39 -18.09 -5.58
C HIS A 40 13.09 -17.41 -6.02
N PRO A 41 13.09 -16.06 -6.11
CA PRO A 41 11.88 -15.34 -6.47
C PRO A 41 11.51 -15.62 -7.91
N SER A 42 10.21 -15.78 -8.13
CA SER A 42 9.62 -15.89 -9.46
C SER A 42 8.52 -14.86 -9.59
N VAL A 43 8.11 -14.55 -10.83
CA VAL A 43 6.96 -13.68 -11.09
C VAL A 43 5.88 -14.51 -11.76
N THR A 44 4.69 -14.50 -11.20
CA THR A 44 3.53 -15.18 -11.76
C THR A 44 2.46 -14.16 -12.11
N VAL A 45 1.84 -14.32 -13.27
CA VAL A 45 0.76 -13.46 -13.74
C VAL A 45 -0.58 -14.16 -13.56
N TYR A 46 -1.56 -13.44 -13.00
CA TYR A 46 -2.93 -13.93 -12.78
C TYR A 46 -3.91 -13.05 -13.53
N ASP A 47 -5.07 -13.62 -13.86
CA ASP A 47 -6.12 -12.88 -14.57
C ASP A 47 -6.81 -11.82 -13.70
N SER A 48 -6.88 -12.06 -12.39
CA SER A 48 -7.54 -11.17 -11.44
C SER A 48 -7.02 -11.36 -10.03
N ILE A 49 -7.32 -10.40 -9.15
CA ILE A 49 -7.02 -10.52 -7.72
C ILE A 49 -7.86 -11.64 -7.07
N GLY A 50 -9.05 -11.90 -7.59
CA GLY A 50 -9.88 -13.02 -7.14
C GLY A 50 -9.22 -14.37 -7.35
N GLU A 51 -8.49 -14.55 -8.46
CA GLU A 51 -7.71 -15.76 -8.72
C GLU A 51 -6.56 -15.92 -7.71
N VAL A 52 -5.89 -14.84 -7.34
CA VAL A 52 -4.84 -14.85 -6.30
C VAL A 52 -5.44 -15.32 -4.96
N HIS A 53 -6.60 -14.79 -4.58
CA HIS A 53 -7.32 -15.24 -3.38
C HIS A 53 -7.67 -16.72 -3.43
N ALA A 54 -8.19 -17.19 -4.56
CA ALA A 54 -8.62 -18.58 -4.72
C ALA A 54 -7.45 -19.55 -4.60
N ILE A 55 -6.29 -19.20 -5.16
CA ILE A 55 -5.12 -20.09 -5.19
C ILE A 55 -4.32 -20.00 -3.89
N HIS A 56 -4.11 -18.79 -3.35
CA HIS A 56 -3.18 -18.54 -2.26
C HIS A 56 -3.81 -18.19 -0.92
N GLY A 57 -5.14 -18.06 -0.86
CA GLY A 57 -5.83 -17.65 0.37
C GLY A 57 -5.77 -18.69 1.51
N HIS A 58 -5.67 -19.97 1.18
CA HIS A 58 -5.53 -21.08 2.15
C HIS A 58 -6.57 -21.04 3.28
N GLY A 59 -7.85 -20.82 2.93
CA GLY A 59 -8.91 -20.75 3.94
C GLY A 59 -8.82 -19.59 4.92
N GLY A 60 -8.21 -18.47 4.48
CA GLY A 60 -8.04 -17.28 5.31
C GLY A 60 -6.69 -17.19 6.01
N LYS A 61 -5.79 -18.16 5.83
CA LYS A 61 -4.44 -18.16 6.42
C LYS A 61 -3.45 -17.24 5.71
N THR A 62 -3.79 -16.81 4.50
CA THR A 62 -3.05 -15.80 3.74
C THR A 62 -4.00 -14.70 3.33
N GLU A 63 -3.66 -13.46 3.66
CA GLU A 63 -4.47 -12.28 3.39
C GLU A 63 -3.85 -11.44 2.29
N VAL A 64 -4.67 -10.89 1.39
CA VAL A 64 -4.27 -9.86 0.45
C VAL A 64 -4.41 -8.52 1.14
N VAL A 65 -3.30 -7.82 1.32
CA VAL A 65 -3.27 -6.51 1.98
C VAL A 65 -2.92 -5.44 0.95
N MET A 66 -3.87 -4.55 0.69
CA MET A 66 -3.67 -3.44 -0.25
C MET A 66 -2.85 -2.35 0.41
N GLU A 67 -1.85 -1.82 -0.31
CA GLU A 67 -1.14 -0.65 0.17
C GLU A 67 -2.04 0.59 0.11
N PRO A 68 -1.95 1.51 1.11
CA PRO A 68 -2.69 2.76 1.08
C PRO A 68 -2.34 3.61 -0.14
N ASP A 69 -3.32 4.30 -0.70
CA ASP A 69 -3.09 5.32 -1.72
C ASP A 69 -2.58 6.61 -1.06
N TYR A 70 -1.28 6.72 -0.95
CA TYR A 70 -0.63 7.87 -0.33
C TYR A 70 -0.90 9.18 -1.07
N ARG A 71 -1.11 9.15 -2.39
CA ARG A 71 -1.45 10.34 -3.17
C ARG A 71 -2.78 10.92 -2.73
N LYS A 72 -3.79 10.08 -2.57
CA LYS A 72 -5.10 10.50 -2.07
C LYS A 72 -4.99 11.06 -0.66
N ALA A 73 -4.27 10.39 0.23
CA ALA A 73 -4.07 10.83 1.60
C ALA A 73 -3.38 12.20 1.66
N PHE A 74 -2.34 12.41 0.85
CA PHE A 74 -1.65 13.71 0.74
C PHE A 74 -2.56 14.80 0.18
N GLY A 75 -3.39 14.48 -0.83
CA GLY A 75 -4.35 15.43 -1.39
C GLY A 75 -5.39 15.87 -0.36
N GLU A 76 -5.93 14.96 0.43
CA GLU A 76 -6.88 15.25 1.50
C GLU A 76 -6.25 16.11 2.60
N LEU A 77 -5.02 15.79 3.01
CA LEU A 77 -4.28 16.56 3.99
C LEU A 77 -3.98 17.97 3.50
N LYS A 78 -3.58 18.11 2.24
CA LYS A 78 -3.33 19.41 1.62
C LYS A 78 -4.59 20.27 1.58
N SER A 79 -5.72 19.71 1.17
CA SER A 79 -7.02 20.41 1.16
C SER A 79 -7.41 20.87 2.56
N PHE A 80 -7.20 20.03 3.56
CA PHE A 80 -7.47 20.37 4.95
C PHE A 80 -6.61 21.57 5.41
N ILE A 81 -5.33 21.57 5.10
CA ILE A 81 -4.40 22.66 5.43
C ILE A 81 -4.79 23.95 4.69
N ASP A 82 -5.09 23.86 3.39
CA ASP A 82 -5.45 25.03 2.56
C ASP A 82 -6.77 25.68 3.00
N ASN A 83 -7.69 24.92 3.54
CA ASN A 83 -8.98 25.41 4.04
C ASN A 83 -8.94 25.86 5.51
N PHE A 84 -7.81 25.68 6.17
CA PHE A 84 -7.66 26.11 7.55
C PHE A 84 -7.52 27.62 7.64
N ASP A 85 -8.20 28.25 8.61
CA ASP A 85 -8.01 29.68 8.88
C ASP A 85 -6.64 29.88 9.51
N LEU A 86 -5.69 30.33 8.70
CA LEU A 86 -4.31 30.52 9.11
C LEU A 86 -4.11 31.75 9.99
N SER A 87 -5.11 32.64 10.16
CA SER A 87 -4.95 33.88 10.92
C SER A 87 -4.59 33.65 12.39
N GLU A 88 -5.11 32.59 13.00
CA GLU A 88 -4.77 32.21 14.37
C GLU A 88 -3.55 31.29 14.47
N ILE A 89 -3.34 30.43 13.46
CA ILE A 89 -2.28 29.44 13.44
C ILE A 89 -0.94 30.09 13.06
N VAL A 90 -0.99 31.14 12.25
CA VAL A 90 0.16 31.91 11.79
C VAL A 90 1.02 32.42 12.95
N LYS A 91 0.39 32.78 14.08
CA LYS A 91 1.12 33.35 15.22
C LYS A 91 1.89 32.32 16.06
N THR A 92 1.53 31.04 16.03
CA THR A 92 2.06 30.01 16.95
C THR A 92 2.55 28.75 16.29
N LYS A 93 2.09 28.38 15.09
CA LYS A 93 2.39 27.11 14.44
C LYS A 93 2.86 27.19 12.99
N ILE A 94 3.13 28.36 12.50
CA ILE A 94 3.61 28.61 11.12
C ILE A 94 4.80 27.71 10.72
N PRO A 95 5.86 27.58 11.53
CA PRO A 95 7.01 26.80 11.08
C PRO A 95 6.67 25.33 10.79
N LEU A 96 5.79 24.74 11.59
CA LEU A 96 5.35 23.37 11.40
C LEU A 96 4.49 23.21 10.15
N LEU A 97 3.55 24.12 9.93
CA LEU A 97 2.70 24.12 8.74
C LEU A 97 3.50 24.32 7.45
N MET A 98 4.46 25.22 7.45
CA MET A 98 5.34 25.44 6.31
C MET A 98 6.20 24.21 6.01
N GLN A 99 6.68 23.51 7.02
CA GLN A 99 7.42 22.26 6.85
C GLN A 99 6.55 21.18 6.22
N VAL A 100 5.31 21.01 6.67
CA VAL A 100 4.37 20.04 6.11
C VAL A 100 4.06 20.35 4.65
N GLN A 101 3.76 21.61 4.32
CA GLN A 101 3.50 22.05 2.95
C GLN A 101 4.72 21.83 2.04
N ASN A 102 5.90 22.18 2.50
CA ASN A 102 7.13 21.96 1.75
C ASN A 102 7.41 20.48 1.50
N MET A 103 7.18 19.62 2.48
CA MET A 103 7.30 18.18 2.31
C MET A 103 6.32 17.63 1.28
N MET A 104 5.08 18.11 1.26
CA MET A 104 4.07 17.72 0.29
C MET A 104 4.43 18.19 -1.12
N MET A 105 4.94 19.40 -1.27
CA MET A 105 5.37 19.96 -2.56
C MET A 105 6.59 19.23 -3.13
N LEU A 106 7.53 18.82 -2.28
CA LEU A 106 8.74 18.09 -2.71
C LEU A 106 8.45 16.66 -3.17
N LYS A 107 7.29 16.10 -2.84
CA LYS A 107 6.91 14.72 -3.20
C LYS A 107 5.92 14.63 -4.36
N ILE A 108 5.48 15.74 -4.85
CA ILE A 108 4.67 15.85 -6.04
C ILE A 108 5.61 16.08 -7.23
#